data_ceb3ea8823c2656151606e102f0777c5
#
_entry.id   ceb3ea8823c2656151606e102f0777c5
#
_cell.length_a   1.000
_cell.length_b   1.000
_cell.length_c   1.000
_cell.angle_alpha   90.00
_cell.angle_beta   90.00
_cell.angle_gamma   90.00
#
_symmetry.space_group_name_H-M   'P 1'
#
loop_
_entity.id
_entity.type
_entity.pdbx_description
1 polymer ?
#
loop_
_entity_poly.entity_id
_entity_poly.type
_entity_poly.pdbx_seq_one_letter_code
_entity_poly.pdbx_strand_id
1 'polypeptide(L)'
;MKKLKKSSNKKPFNVLVLYGAPAVGKFTVAKEIIKNINFKIFHNHAIKDVIWEFFPRGTNSDQVLFEQIVFLFFQHISENHINTVLTNTHSANFVSATGLTNVDLYKKIEKIIKPHGGQMLYVQLVADSKEIVKRVSHPNRKLHKKLVDKNIMEKVLVEKDWVTPAKLKNQIIIDNTKLSPKKVAGMIIEHFKLK
;
A
#
# COMPACT_ATOMS: atom_id res chain seq x y z
N MET A 1 18.52 23.50 31.05
CA MET A 1 18.35 22.53 29.96
C MET A 1 18.15 23.31 28.65
N LYS A 2 19.16 23.38 27.77
CA LYS A 2 19.09 24.06 26.48
C LYS A 2 18.23 23.22 25.51
N LYS A 3 17.08 23.75 25.06
CA LYS A 3 16.29 23.20 23.95
C LYS A 3 17.17 23.28 22.68
N LEU A 4 17.67 22.13 22.23
CA LEU A 4 18.29 21.98 20.93
C LEU A 4 17.22 22.24 19.85
N LYS A 5 17.20 23.46 19.30
CA LYS A 5 16.53 23.75 18.01
C LYS A 5 17.31 23.01 16.92
N LYS A 6 16.94 21.77 16.62
CA LYS A 6 17.34 21.13 15.36
C LYS A 6 16.45 21.65 14.23
N SER A 7 16.84 22.76 13.60
CA SER A 7 16.42 23.03 12.24
C SER A 7 17.19 22.05 11.34
N SER A 8 16.64 20.87 11.10
CA SER A 8 17.24 19.95 10.16
C SER A 8 16.75 20.34 8.75
N ASN A 9 17.66 20.85 7.93
CA ASN A 9 17.55 20.92 6.46
C ASN A 9 17.49 19.50 5.85
N LYS A 10 16.61 18.66 6.37
CA LYS A 10 16.43 17.29 5.91
C LYS A 10 15.60 17.33 4.64
N LYS A 11 16.07 16.65 3.58
CA LYS A 11 15.37 16.58 2.31
C LYS A 11 13.95 16.01 2.50
N PRO A 12 12.93 16.59 1.85
CA PRO A 12 11.59 16.00 1.86
C PRO A 12 11.64 14.59 1.28
N PHE A 13 10.77 13.71 1.77
CA PHE A 13 10.64 12.34 1.28
C PHE A 13 9.18 12.00 1.01
N ASN A 14 8.95 10.97 0.21
CA ASN A 14 7.62 10.57 -0.22
C ASN A 14 7.27 9.16 0.25
N VAL A 15 6.02 8.99 0.66
CA VAL A 15 5.39 7.68 0.85
C VAL A 15 4.31 7.52 -0.22
N LEU A 16 4.60 6.70 -1.23
CA LEU A 16 3.71 6.39 -2.32
C LEU A 16 2.86 5.17 -1.95
N VAL A 17 1.57 5.34 -1.80
CA VAL A 17 0.62 4.27 -1.48
C VAL A 17 -0.01 3.75 -2.76
N LEU A 18 0.31 2.51 -3.14
CA LEU A 18 -0.40 1.78 -4.18
C LEU A 18 -1.51 0.96 -3.54
N TYR A 19 -2.77 1.27 -3.84
CA TYR A 19 -3.90 0.58 -3.26
C TYR A 19 -4.92 0.11 -4.30
N GLY A 20 -5.87 -0.74 -3.89
CA GLY A 20 -6.91 -1.32 -4.74
C GLY A 20 -7.14 -2.80 -4.46
N ALA A 21 -7.91 -3.47 -5.32
CA ALA A 21 -8.31 -4.86 -5.19
C ALA A 21 -7.12 -5.84 -5.05
N PRO A 22 -7.32 -7.03 -4.45
CA PRO A 22 -6.36 -8.12 -4.59
C PRO A 22 -6.11 -8.44 -6.07
N ALA A 23 -4.93 -8.89 -6.42
CA ALA A 23 -4.51 -9.24 -7.80
C ALA A 23 -4.50 -8.09 -8.83
N VAL A 24 -4.84 -6.84 -8.48
CA VAL A 24 -4.80 -5.69 -9.41
C VAL A 24 -3.38 -5.33 -9.88
N GLY A 25 -2.32 -5.87 -9.27
CA GLY A 25 -0.94 -5.68 -9.74
C GLY A 25 -0.07 -4.74 -8.90
N LYS A 26 -0.53 -4.28 -7.75
CA LYS A 26 0.19 -3.32 -6.87
C LYS A 26 1.66 -3.63 -6.66
N PHE A 27 1.98 -4.87 -6.26
CA PHE A 27 3.35 -5.27 -5.94
C PHE A 27 4.24 -5.34 -7.19
N THR A 28 3.68 -5.75 -8.33
CA THR A 28 4.40 -5.79 -9.62
C THR A 28 4.74 -4.37 -10.09
N VAL A 29 3.79 -3.44 -9.97
CA VAL A 29 4.00 -2.02 -10.28
C VAL A 29 5.03 -1.41 -9.32
N ALA A 30 4.95 -1.71 -8.00
CA ALA A 30 5.94 -1.25 -7.03
C ALA A 30 7.37 -1.71 -7.39
N LYS A 31 7.53 -2.96 -7.83
CA LYS A 31 8.83 -3.48 -8.32
C LYS A 31 9.35 -2.72 -9.53
N GLU A 32 8.48 -2.33 -10.46
CA GLU A 32 8.89 -1.53 -11.62
C GLU A 32 9.26 -0.09 -11.21
N ILE A 33 8.57 0.51 -10.23
CA ILE A 33 8.91 1.83 -9.72
C ILE A 33 10.32 1.85 -9.15
N ILE A 34 10.66 0.92 -8.26
CA ILE A 34 11.97 0.90 -7.59
C ILE A 34 13.15 0.56 -8.50
N LYS A 35 12.92 0.07 -9.72
CA LYS A 35 13.95 -0.09 -10.73
C LYS A 35 14.41 1.25 -11.33
N ASN A 36 13.55 2.27 -11.28
CA ASN A 36 13.75 3.56 -11.93
C ASN A 36 14.05 4.69 -10.96
N ILE A 37 13.67 4.56 -9.69
CA ILE A 37 13.86 5.58 -8.67
C ILE A 37 14.27 4.98 -7.33
N ASN A 38 14.94 5.77 -6.47
CA ASN A 38 15.44 5.29 -5.18
C ASN A 38 14.35 5.26 -4.11
N PHE A 39 13.43 4.29 -4.24
CA PHE A 39 12.40 4.00 -3.25
C PHE A 39 12.58 2.60 -2.68
N LYS A 40 12.09 2.36 -1.47
CA LYS A 40 12.02 1.03 -0.85
C LYS A 40 10.57 0.54 -0.83
N ILE A 41 10.34 -0.76 -1.01
CA ILE A 41 8.99 -1.32 -0.93
C ILE A 41 8.69 -1.73 0.51
N PHE A 42 7.62 -1.18 1.07
CA PHE A 42 6.97 -1.68 2.27
C PHE A 42 5.79 -2.57 1.85
N HIS A 43 5.98 -3.87 1.94
CA HIS A 43 4.99 -4.84 1.50
C HIS A 43 4.24 -5.45 2.68
N ASN A 44 2.97 -5.05 2.88
CA ASN A 44 2.14 -5.49 4.00
C ASN A 44 2.07 -7.02 4.16
N HIS A 45 2.08 -7.78 3.06
CA HIS A 45 2.05 -9.25 3.13
C HIS A 45 3.26 -9.83 3.85
N ALA A 46 4.46 -9.27 3.68
CA ALA A 46 5.65 -9.79 4.35
C ALA A 46 5.52 -9.74 5.88
N ILE A 47 4.88 -8.68 6.41
CA ILE A 47 4.61 -8.55 7.84
C ILE A 47 3.47 -9.48 8.26
N LYS A 48 2.39 -9.47 7.48
CA LYS A 48 1.22 -10.30 7.78
C LYS A 48 1.53 -11.79 7.70
N ASP A 49 2.39 -12.23 6.81
CA ASP A 49 2.79 -13.64 6.70
C ASP A 49 3.46 -14.12 8.00
N VAL A 50 4.28 -13.28 8.65
CA VAL A 50 4.87 -13.59 9.97
C VAL A 50 3.80 -13.60 11.07
N ILE A 51 2.92 -12.60 11.10
CA ILE A 51 1.87 -12.50 12.12
C ILE A 51 0.93 -13.71 12.05
N TRP A 52 0.57 -14.14 10.84
CA TRP A 52 -0.37 -15.25 10.61
C TRP A 52 0.19 -16.64 10.91
N GLU A 53 1.48 -16.78 11.18
CA GLU A 53 2.03 -18.01 11.77
C GLU A 53 1.60 -18.18 13.24
N PHE A 54 1.31 -17.07 13.95
CA PHE A 54 0.99 -17.07 15.37
C PHE A 54 -0.48 -16.74 15.67
N PHE A 55 -1.11 -15.90 14.83
CA PHE A 55 -2.46 -15.38 15.06
C PHE A 55 -3.37 -15.64 13.85
N PRO A 56 -4.60 -16.17 14.06
CA PRO A 56 -5.54 -16.33 12.94
C PRO A 56 -5.86 -15.01 12.25
N ARG A 57 -6.03 -15.08 10.93
CA ARG A 57 -6.33 -13.91 10.10
C ARG A 57 -7.65 -13.24 10.52
N GLY A 58 -7.64 -11.91 10.60
CA GLY A 58 -8.82 -11.10 10.89
C GLY A 58 -9.16 -11.00 12.37
N THR A 59 -8.38 -11.62 13.25
CA THR A 59 -8.57 -11.49 14.70
C THR A 59 -8.09 -10.11 15.19
N ASN A 60 -8.52 -9.71 16.38
CA ASN A 60 -8.06 -8.48 17.00
C ASN A 60 -6.53 -8.48 17.20
N SER A 61 -5.97 -9.59 17.65
CA SER A 61 -4.50 -9.74 17.86
C SER A 61 -3.71 -9.57 16.56
N ASP A 62 -4.17 -10.18 15.43
CA ASP A 62 -3.58 -9.98 14.10
C ASP A 62 -3.58 -8.49 13.72
N GLN A 63 -4.72 -7.81 13.85
CA GLN A 63 -4.86 -6.43 13.40
C GLN A 63 -4.11 -5.45 14.31
N VAL A 64 -4.18 -5.60 15.62
CA VAL A 64 -3.45 -4.75 16.58
C VAL A 64 -1.94 -4.84 16.33
N LEU A 65 -1.41 -6.06 16.26
CA LEU A 65 0.02 -6.26 16.04
C LEU A 65 0.49 -5.72 14.69
N PHE A 66 -0.29 -5.97 13.63
CA PHE A 66 0.00 -5.44 12.31
C PHE A 66 0.06 -3.90 12.31
N GLU A 67 -0.92 -3.24 12.90
CA GLU A 67 -0.98 -1.77 12.98
C GLU A 67 0.19 -1.19 13.79
N GLN A 68 0.52 -1.79 14.92
CA GLN A 68 1.67 -1.38 15.75
C GLN A 68 2.98 -1.48 14.97
N ILE A 69 3.21 -2.60 14.28
CA ILE A 69 4.41 -2.79 13.46
C ILE A 69 4.46 -1.76 12.34
N VAL A 70 3.35 -1.52 11.62
CA VAL A 70 3.28 -0.52 10.56
C VAL A 70 3.64 0.87 11.09
N PHE A 71 3.05 1.30 12.20
CA PHE A 71 3.31 2.63 12.75
C PHE A 71 4.75 2.79 13.22
N LEU A 72 5.32 1.77 13.86
CA LEU A 72 6.71 1.76 14.27
C LEU A 72 7.66 1.86 13.07
N PHE A 73 7.41 1.09 12.00
CA PHE A 73 8.19 1.20 10.77
C PHE A 73 8.12 2.59 10.15
N PHE A 74 6.92 3.20 10.07
CA PHE A 74 6.78 4.54 9.49
C PHE A 74 7.38 5.63 10.36
N GLN A 75 7.47 5.45 11.68
CA GLN A 75 8.25 6.31 12.55
C GLN A 75 9.73 6.28 12.14
N HIS A 76 10.35 5.10 12.06
CA HIS A 76 11.75 4.97 11.67
C HIS A 76 12.01 5.37 10.20
N ILE A 77 11.10 5.06 9.27
CA ILE A 77 11.16 5.53 7.89
C ILE A 77 11.21 7.07 7.84
N SER A 78 10.37 7.73 8.65
CA SER A 78 10.30 9.19 8.68
C SER A 78 11.53 9.85 9.30
N GLU A 79 12.07 9.29 10.38
CA GLU A 79 13.31 9.75 11.02
C GLU A 79 14.51 9.66 10.09
N ASN A 80 14.53 8.67 9.19
CA ASN A 80 15.60 8.41 8.24
C ASN A 80 15.31 8.94 6.82
N HIS A 81 14.18 9.63 6.60
CA HIS A 81 13.78 10.22 5.30
C HIS A 81 13.79 9.21 4.13
N ILE A 82 13.29 8.00 4.35
CA ILE A 82 13.31 6.93 3.35
C ILE A 82 12.10 7.05 2.43
N ASN A 83 12.32 7.31 1.14
CA ASN A 83 11.28 7.22 0.13
C ASN A 83 10.73 5.78 0.06
N THR A 84 9.41 5.63 0.16
CA THR A 84 8.79 4.32 0.35
C THR A 84 7.59 4.12 -0.57
N VAL A 85 7.47 2.94 -1.17
CA VAL A 85 6.24 2.47 -1.82
C VAL A 85 5.53 1.51 -0.86
N LEU A 86 4.38 1.93 -0.34
CA LEU A 86 3.48 1.10 0.45
C LEU A 86 2.47 0.42 -0.47
N THR A 87 2.35 -0.91 -0.41
CA THR A 87 1.28 -1.63 -1.14
C THR A 87 0.20 -2.08 -0.17
N ASN A 88 -1.04 -1.64 -0.37
CA ASN A 88 -2.17 -2.01 0.48
C ASN A 88 -3.38 -2.50 -0.31
N THR A 89 -4.04 -3.55 0.20
CA THR A 89 -5.35 -3.95 -0.31
C THR A 89 -6.40 -3.05 0.34
N HIS A 90 -7.23 -2.42 -0.49
CA HIS A 90 -8.20 -1.42 -0.03
C HIS A 90 -9.57 -1.73 -0.63
N SER A 91 -10.58 -1.80 0.21
CA SER A 91 -11.99 -1.65 -0.19
C SER A 91 -12.63 -0.53 0.63
N ALA A 92 -13.56 0.19 0.03
CA ALA A 92 -14.19 1.36 0.68
C ALA A 92 -15.03 0.98 1.91
N ASN A 93 -15.55 -0.26 1.94
CA ASN A 93 -16.35 -0.80 3.05
C ASN A 93 -15.57 -1.66 4.05
N PHE A 94 -14.23 -1.61 4.03
CA PHE A 94 -13.40 -2.36 4.98
C PHE A 94 -13.26 -1.63 6.31
N VAL A 95 -13.55 -2.35 7.39
CA VAL A 95 -13.22 -1.95 8.77
C VAL A 95 -12.46 -3.10 9.42
N SER A 96 -11.33 -2.82 10.04
CA SER A 96 -10.53 -3.82 10.75
C SER A 96 -11.18 -4.22 12.10
N ALA A 97 -10.70 -5.28 12.73
CA ALA A 97 -11.14 -5.67 14.07
C ALA A 97 -10.84 -4.59 15.15
N THR A 98 -9.92 -3.67 14.88
CA THR A 98 -9.64 -2.51 15.74
C THR A 98 -10.54 -1.30 15.47
N GLY A 99 -11.48 -1.42 14.52
CA GLY A 99 -12.36 -0.33 14.10
C GLY A 99 -11.74 0.65 13.10
N LEU A 100 -10.51 0.43 12.64
CA LEU A 100 -9.88 1.31 11.65
C LEU A 100 -10.29 0.96 10.22
N THR A 101 -10.61 1.98 9.44
CA THR A 101 -10.68 1.88 7.98
C THR A 101 -9.28 1.97 7.36
N ASN A 102 -9.15 1.60 6.08
CA ASN A 102 -7.89 1.84 5.35
C ASN A 102 -7.51 3.33 5.30
N VAL A 103 -8.50 4.22 5.21
CA VAL A 103 -8.28 5.68 5.20
C VAL A 103 -7.74 6.16 6.55
N ASP A 104 -8.24 5.60 7.66
CA ASP A 104 -7.72 5.92 8.99
C ASP A 104 -6.28 5.47 9.17
N LEU A 105 -5.93 4.29 8.66
CA LEU A 105 -4.55 3.81 8.62
C LEU A 105 -3.64 4.80 7.89
N TYR A 106 -4.05 5.25 6.70
CA TYR A 106 -3.27 6.23 5.91
C TYR A 106 -3.12 7.56 6.64
N LYS A 107 -4.20 8.10 7.24
CA LYS A 107 -4.17 9.33 8.03
C LYS A 107 -3.26 9.23 9.25
N LYS A 108 -3.22 8.07 9.92
CA LYS A 108 -2.29 7.83 11.04
C LYS A 108 -0.84 7.82 10.56
N ILE A 109 -0.53 7.16 9.43
CA ILE A 109 0.80 7.20 8.81
C ILE A 109 1.17 8.64 8.43
N GLU A 110 0.25 9.39 7.81
CA GLU A 110 0.49 10.79 7.44
C GLU A 110 0.84 11.66 8.66
N LYS A 111 0.14 11.48 9.78
CA LYS A 111 0.46 12.17 11.05
C LYS A 111 1.86 11.86 11.56
N ILE A 112 2.36 10.64 11.35
CA ILE A 112 3.72 10.22 11.75
C ILE A 112 4.77 10.88 10.85
N ILE A 113 4.58 10.86 9.52
CA ILE A 113 5.63 11.30 8.58
C ILE A 113 5.69 12.82 8.37
N LYS A 114 4.54 13.50 8.49
CA LYS A 114 4.41 14.95 8.21
C LYS A 114 5.34 15.83 9.04
N PRO A 115 5.55 15.62 10.37
CA PRO A 115 6.48 16.40 11.18
C PRO A 115 7.94 16.28 10.73
N HIS A 116 8.27 15.24 9.96
CA HIS A 116 9.61 14.99 9.42
C HIS A 116 9.75 15.45 7.95
N GLY A 117 8.76 16.17 7.40
CA GLY A 117 8.77 16.64 6.01
C GLY A 117 8.33 15.58 5.00
N GLY A 118 7.73 14.47 5.46
CA GLY A 118 7.17 13.43 4.59
C GLY A 118 5.86 13.84 3.95
N GLN A 119 5.64 13.38 2.72
CA GLN A 119 4.40 13.57 1.96
C GLN A 119 3.80 12.24 1.55
N MET A 120 2.47 12.11 1.70
CA MET A 120 1.72 10.97 1.18
C MET A 120 1.27 11.24 -0.26
N LEU A 121 1.48 10.26 -1.13
CA LEU A 121 1.02 10.23 -2.52
C LEU A 121 0.20 8.96 -2.72
N TYR A 122 -0.93 9.05 -3.41
CA TYR A 122 -1.86 7.93 -3.49
C TYR A 122 -2.17 7.54 -4.93
N VAL A 123 -2.09 6.24 -5.21
CA VAL A 123 -2.47 5.67 -6.50
C VAL A 123 -3.46 4.54 -6.27
N GLN A 124 -4.69 4.73 -6.72
CA GLN A 124 -5.63 3.63 -6.84
C GLN A 124 -5.37 2.91 -8.16
N LEU A 125 -5.07 1.63 -8.08
CA LEU A 125 -5.07 0.76 -9.25
C LEU A 125 -6.42 0.06 -9.34
N VAL A 126 -7.05 0.19 -10.49
CA VAL A 126 -8.28 -0.52 -10.84
C VAL A 126 -8.05 -1.39 -12.07
N ALA A 127 -8.81 -2.46 -12.21
CA ALA A 127 -8.82 -3.30 -13.40
C ALA A 127 -10.18 -3.99 -13.55
N ASP A 128 -10.50 -4.40 -14.76
CA ASP A 128 -11.67 -5.22 -15.03
C ASP A 128 -11.68 -6.50 -14.17
N SER A 129 -12.84 -6.88 -13.64
CA SER A 129 -12.98 -8.02 -12.75
C SER A 129 -12.54 -9.34 -13.40
N LYS A 130 -12.83 -9.53 -14.69
CA LYS A 130 -12.37 -10.71 -15.44
C LYS A 130 -10.85 -10.77 -15.53
N GLU A 131 -10.22 -9.62 -15.73
CA GLU A 131 -8.75 -9.54 -15.76
C GLU A 131 -8.15 -9.80 -14.36
N ILE A 132 -8.76 -9.32 -13.29
CA ILE A 132 -8.33 -9.62 -11.91
C ILE A 132 -8.42 -11.12 -11.64
N VAL A 133 -9.53 -11.78 -12.00
CA VAL A 133 -9.70 -13.24 -11.84
C VAL A 133 -8.66 -14.02 -12.64
N LYS A 134 -8.34 -13.58 -13.86
CA LYS A 134 -7.26 -14.17 -14.66
C LYS A 134 -5.91 -14.05 -13.97
N ARG A 135 -5.58 -12.88 -13.41
CA ARG A 135 -4.32 -12.63 -12.70
C ARG A 135 -4.17 -13.42 -11.40
N VAL A 136 -5.27 -13.85 -10.77
CA VAL A 136 -5.26 -14.65 -9.54
C VAL A 136 -4.51 -15.97 -9.71
N SER A 137 -4.62 -16.61 -10.86
CA SER A 137 -3.97 -17.90 -11.14
C SER A 137 -2.47 -17.79 -11.42
N HIS A 138 -1.88 -16.58 -11.44
CA HIS A 138 -0.48 -16.40 -11.79
C HIS A 138 0.45 -17.12 -10.79
N PRO A 139 1.45 -17.95 -11.25
CA PRO A 139 2.30 -18.77 -10.38
C PRO A 139 2.98 -18.00 -9.24
N ASN A 140 3.44 -16.78 -9.50
CA ASN A 140 4.10 -15.94 -8.50
C ASN A 140 3.23 -15.63 -7.27
N ARG A 141 1.92 -15.84 -7.34
CA ARG A 141 1.04 -15.59 -6.19
C ARG A 141 1.12 -16.69 -5.14
N LYS A 142 1.35 -17.95 -5.55
CA LYS A 142 1.56 -19.11 -4.65
C LYS A 142 2.78 -18.88 -3.75
N LEU A 143 3.87 -18.32 -4.31
CA LEU A 143 5.10 -18.04 -3.56
C LEU A 143 4.92 -17.07 -2.38
N HIS A 144 3.83 -16.31 -2.35
CA HIS A 144 3.56 -15.30 -1.33
C HIS A 144 2.29 -15.61 -0.52
N LYS A 145 1.89 -16.88 -0.40
CA LYS A 145 0.68 -17.33 0.31
C LYS A 145 -0.60 -16.50 -0.01
N LYS A 146 -0.64 -15.90 -1.21
CA LYS A 146 -1.76 -15.06 -1.66
C LYS A 146 -2.91 -15.93 -2.16
N LEU A 147 -4.13 -15.36 -2.11
CA LEU A 147 -5.30 -16.00 -2.71
C LEU A 147 -5.04 -16.33 -4.19
N VAL A 148 -5.21 -17.59 -4.57
CA VAL A 148 -5.01 -18.11 -5.93
C VAL A 148 -6.27 -18.77 -6.52
N ASP A 149 -7.30 -18.99 -5.70
CA ASP A 149 -8.56 -19.57 -6.11
C ASP A 149 -9.44 -18.52 -6.81
N LYS A 150 -9.88 -18.87 -8.04
CA LYS A 150 -10.70 -17.99 -8.87
C LYS A 150 -12.10 -17.79 -8.30
N ASN A 151 -12.74 -18.87 -7.83
CA ASN A 151 -14.11 -18.83 -7.33
C ASN A 151 -14.20 -18.00 -6.05
N ILE A 152 -13.19 -18.13 -5.18
CA ILE A 152 -13.10 -17.29 -3.98
C ILE A 152 -12.85 -15.83 -4.38
N MET A 153 -12.02 -15.58 -5.40
CA MET A 153 -11.77 -14.21 -5.86
C MET A 153 -13.02 -13.56 -6.43
N GLU A 154 -13.81 -14.28 -7.22
CA GLU A 154 -15.08 -13.76 -7.76
C GLU A 154 -16.03 -13.35 -6.63
N LYS A 155 -16.19 -14.18 -5.60
CA LYS A 155 -16.98 -13.83 -4.40
C LYS A 155 -16.44 -12.56 -3.73
N VAL A 156 -15.12 -12.50 -3.47
CA VAL A 156 -14.46 -11.35 -2.85
C VAL A 156 -14.66 -10.07 -3.67
N LEU A 157 -14.66 -10.16 -5.01
CA LEU A 157 -14.88 -9.00 -5.87
C LEU A 157 -16.31 -8.46 -5.80
N VAL A 158 -17.30 -9.33 -5.56
CA VAL A 158 -18.72 -8.94 -5.41
C VAL A 158 -19.01 -8.39 -4.01
N GLU A 159 -18.44 -9.00 -2.97
CA GLU A 159 -18.73 -8.64 -1.56
C GLU A 159 -18.13 -7.29 -1.12
N LYS A 160 -17.11 -6.81 -1.81
CA LYS A 160 -16.35 -5.64 -1.39
C LYS A 160 -16.34 -4.55 -2.44
N ASP A 161 -16.40 -3.31 -1.99
CA ASP A 161 -16.26 -2.14 -2.85
C ASP A 161 -14.78 -1.81 -3.10
N TRP A 162 -14.29 -2.25 -4.26
CA TRP A 162 -12.90 -2.07 -4.69
C TRP A 162 -12.68 -0.86 -5.59
N VAL A 163 -13.76 -0.23 -6.04
CA VAL A 163 -13.74 0.78 -7.10
C VAL A 163 -13.88 2.19 -6.54
N THR A 164 -14.70 2.37 -5.52
CA THR A 164 -14.90 3.69 -4.91
C THR A 164 -13.58 4.26 -4.39
N PRO A 165 -13.19 5.47 -4.84
CA PRO A 165 -11.95 6.09 -4.43
C PRO A 165 -11.94 6.47 -2.94
N ALA A 166 -10.77 6.40 -2.33
CA ALA A 166 -10.58 6.75 -0.91
C ALA A 166 -10.70 8.26 -0.59
N LYS A 167 -11.01 9.13 -1.57
CA LYS A 167 -11.14 10.60 -1.41
C LYS A 167 -9.98 11.25 -0.64
N LEU A 168 -8.75 10.93 -1.06
CA LEU A 168 -7.51 11.42 -0.45
C LEU A 168 -6.93 12.59 -1.26
N LYS A 169 -6.18 13.48 -0.61
CA LYS A 169 -5.40 14.50 -1.32
C LYS A 169 -4.23 13.84 -2.05
N ASN A 170 -3.75 14.44 -3.14
CA ASN A 170 -2.64 13.92 -3.96
C ASN A 170 -2.90 12.48 -4.44
N GLN A 171 -4.09 12.24 -4.98
CA GLN A 171 -4.53 10.93 -5.46
C GLN A 171 -4.73 10.93 -6.96
N ILE A 172 -4.29 9.84 -7.60
CA ILE A 172 -4.68 9.49 -8.98
C ILE A 172 -5.28 8.08 -9.04
N ILE A 173 -6.07 7.84 -10.06
CA ILE A 173 -6.67 6.54 -10.36
C ILE A 173 -6.14 6.08 -11.71
N ILE A 174 -5.65 4.86 -11.78
CA ILE A 174 -5.13 4.27 -13.02
C ILE A 174 -5.85 2.94 -13.26
N ASP A 175 -6.59 2.88 -14.38
CA ASP A 175 -7.07 1.61 -14.91
C ASP A 175 -5.89 0.90 -15.60
N ASN A 176 -5.47 -0.21 -15.01
CA ASN A 176 -4.36 -1.00 -15.54
C ASN A 176 -4.80 -2.31 -16.21
N THR A 177 -6.07 -2.41 -16.61
CA THR A 177 -6.62 -3.61 -17.27
C THR A 177 -5.75 -4.04 -18.45
N LYS A 178 -5.40 -3.08 -19.32
CA LYS A 178 -4.64 -3.31 -20.56
C LYS A 178 -3.21 -2.73 -20.52
N LEU A 179 -2.76 -2.25 -19.36
CA LEU A 179 -1.44 -1.61 -19.24
C LEU A 179 -0.41 -2.57 -18.65
N SER A 180 0.81 -2.52 -19.20
CA SER A 180 1.93 -3.22 -18.58
C SER A 180 2.35 -2.57 -17.27
N PRO A 181 2.87 -3.32 -16.30
CA PRO A 181 3.36 -2.76 -15.04
C PRO A 181 4.41 -1.68 -15.23
N LYS A 182 5.28 -1.81 -16.23
CA LYS A 182 6.29 -0.80 -16.61
C LYS A 182 5.66 0.51 -17.04
N LYS A 183 4.60 0.45 -17.89
CA LYS A 183 3.88 1.65 -18.32
C LYS A 183 3.20 2.35 -17.15
N VAL A 184 2.52 1.59 -16.29
CA VAL A 184 1.87 2.13 -15.08
C VAL A 184 2.89 2.80 -14.16
N ALA A 185 4.04 2.16 -13.93
CA ALA A 185 5.12 2.75 -13.13
C ALA A 185 5.62 4.07 -13.73
N GLY A 186 5.83 4.14 -15.05
CA GLY A 186 6.21 5.37 -15.75
C GLY A 186 5.19 6.50 -15.56
N MET A 187 3.90 6.21 -15.73
CA MET A 187 2.81 7.19 -15.51
C MET A 187 2.81 7.75 -14.08
N ILE A 188 3.04 6.89 -13.08
CA ILE A 188 3.10 7.30 -11.66
C ILE A 188 4.30 8.21 -11.41
N ILE A 189 5.49 7.82 -11.88
CA ILE A 189 6.74 8.57 -11.71
C ILE A 189 6.61 9.95 -12.36
N GLU A 190 6.09 10.01 -13.58
CA GLU A 190 5.88 11.26 -14.32
C GLU A 190 4.87 12.17 -13.61
N HIS A 191 3.69 11.63 -13.25
CA HIS A 191 2.62 12.41 -12.61
C HIS A 191 3.07 13.10 -11.33
N PHE A 192 3.76 12.36 -10.45
CA PHE A 192 4.24 12.89 -9.18
C PHE A 192 5.65 13.49 -9.27
N LYS A 193 6.25 13.55 -10.46
CA LYS A 193 7.63 14.07 -10.71
C LYS A 193 8.66 13.45 -9.76
N LEU A 194 8.56 12.12 -9.56
CA LEU A 194 9.45 11.39 -8.66
C LEU A 194 10.84 11.22 -9.28
N LYS A 195 11.89 11.26 -8.42
CA LYS A 195 13.30 11.15 -8.84
C LYS A 195 14.02 10.09 -8.02
#